data_5fde7548a18c6053fe751c57eb96ca99
#
_entry.id   5fde7548a18c6053fe751c57eb96ca99
#
_cell.length_a   1.000
_cell.length_b   1.000
_cell.length_c   1.000
_cell.angle_alpha   90.00
_cell.angle_beta   90.00
_cell.angle_gamma   90.00
#
_symmetry.space_group_name_H-M   'P 1'
#
loop_
_entity.id
_entity.type
_entity.pdbx_description
1 polymer ?
#
loop_
_entity_poly.entity_id
_entity_poly.type
_entity_poly.pdbx_seq_one_letter_code
_entity_poly.pdbx_strand_id
1 'polypeptide(L)'
;MTRHEPPGLPVRPAYPAGRPPGPGGRSLRLFVACELPGEATEALAAVQRLLQERDAEGARWVRPEGIHLTLKFLGEVPARRLEAIERALARAVREPFRLSVRLGRLGSFGGSTGLRVVWVGLEGEVEALAHLAARVERALEPMGFPRERRPFAAHLTLARVKEGASPQDRRRLFDLVRSLELPPLPGATLEAVSLMQSTLEAGGARYQCLARFPKSSPAGA
;
A
#
# COMPACT_ATOMS: atom_id res chain seq x y z
N MET A 1 0.53 10.91 -29.48
CA MET A 1 -0.01 10.50 -28.17
C MET A 1 1.16 10.43 -27.19
N THR A 2 1.37 11.53 -26.48
CA THR A 2 2.45 11.68 -25.49
C THR A 2 2.15 10.82 -24.27
N ARG A 3 3.00 9.82 -24.04
CA ARG A 3 2.92 8.96 -22.84
C ARG A 3 3.31 9.81 -21.64
N HIS A 4 2.33 10.16 -20.83
CA HIS A 4 2.58 10.84 -19.55
C HIS A 4 3.19 9.82 -18.59
N GLU A 5 4.52 9.88 -18.46
CA GLU A 5 5.25 9.11 -17.45
C GLU A 5 5.00 9.80 -16.09
N PRO A 6 4.42 9.13 -15.10
CA PRO A 6 4.28 9.73 -13.78
C PRO A 6 5.67 10.01 -13.21
N PRO A 7 5.89 11.14 -12.53
CA PRO A 7 7.19 11.52 -12.00
C PRO A 7 7.73 10.43 -11.06
N GLY A 8 8.96 10.05 -11.30
CA GLY A 8 9.66 8.99 -10.59
C GLY A 8 9.56 9.13 -9.08
N LEU A 9 8.83 8.22 -8.44
CA LEU A 9 8.67 8.16 -7.00
C LEU A 9 9.93 7.60 -6.34
N PRO A 10 10.38 8.16 -5.21
CA PRO A 10 11.63 7.77 -4.59
C PRO A 10 11.58 6.46 -3.84
N VAL A 11 12.72 6.05 -3.72
CA VAL A 11 13.35 5.06 -2.87
C VAL A 11 12.96 5.28 -1.45
N ARG A 12 12.40 4.26 -0.82
CA ARG A 12 11.95 4.25 0.57
C ARG A 12 11.24 5.56 0.92
N PRO A 13 10.05 5.57 1.40
CA PRO A 13 9.65 6.69 2.21
C PRO A 13 10.74 6.77 3.30
N ALA A 14 11.49 7.88 3.32
CA ALA A 14 12.28 8.25 4.48
C ALA A 14 11.24 8.51 5.57
N TYR A 15 10.82 7.41 6.24
CA TYR A 15 10.07 7.58 7.46
C TYR A 15 11.00 8.36 8.38
N PRO A 16 10.60 9.53 8.86
CA PRO A 16 11.27 10.04 10.02
C PRO A 16 11.15 8.91 11.03
N ALA A 17 12.28 8.35 11.42
CA ALA A 17 12.34 7.41 12.51
C ALA A 17 11.60 8.10 13.65
N GLY A 18 10.38 7.67 13.92
CA GLY A 18 9.66 8.15 15.09
C GLY A 18 10.64 7.99 16.22
N ARG A 19 10.82 9.05 17.03
CA ARG A 19 11.74 9.04 18.18
C ARG A 19 11.68 7.65 18.82
N PRO A 20 12.81 6.92 18.93
CA PRO A 20 12.80 5.57 19.45
C PRO A 20 12.02 5.52 20.76
N PRO A 21 11.22 4.49 21.01
CA PRO A 21 10.49 4.35 22.26
C PRO A 21 11.49 4.45 23.40
N GLY A 22 11.15 5.24 24.42
CA GLY A 22 11.92 5.27 25.67
C GLY A 22 11.99 3.85 26.26
N PRO A 23 12.96 3.55 27.12
CA PRO A 23 13.19 2.21 27.64
C PRO A 23 11.91 1.65 28.27
N GLY A 24 11.37 0.55 27.74
CA GLY A 24 10.31 -0.26 28.33
C GLY A 24 8.97 -0.37 27.60
N GLY A 25 8.73 0.27 26.45
CA GLY A 25 7.43 0.21 25.75
C GLY A 25 7.46 -0.64 24.47
N ARG A 26 6.47 -1.56 24.29
CA ARG A 26 6.26 -2.29 23.02
C ARG A 26 6.01 -1.28 21.89
N SER A 27 6.77 -1.41 20.79
CA SER A 27 6.55 -0.67 19.54
C SER A 27 5.81 -1.54 18.55
N LEU A 28 4.96 -0.91 17.73
CA LEU A 28 4.18 -1.53 16.67
C LEU A 28 4.51 -0.83 15.35
N ARG A 29 4.79 -1.59 14.31
CA ARG A 29 4.94 -1.03 12.96
C ARG A 29 3.57 -0.91 12.33
N LEU A 30 3.08 0.32 12.17
CA LEU A 30 1.72 0.61 11.75
C LEU A 30 1.65 1.30 10.40
N PHE A 31 0.52 1.10 9.72
CA PHE A 31 0.13 1.83 8.52
C PHE A 31 -1.40 1.84 8.39
N VAL A 32 -1.92 2.74 7.55
CA VAL A 32 -3.34 2.87 7.24
C VAL A 32 -3.55 2.46 5.79
N ALA A 33 -4.54 1.61 5.53
CA ALA A 33 -4.78 1.05 4.19
C ALA A 33 -6.26 0.80 3.92
N CYS A 34 -6.62 0.63 2.64
CA CYS A 34 -7.84 -0.05 2.24
C CYS A 34 -7.49 -1.48 1.83
N GLU A 35 -8.23 -2.44 2.36
CA GLU A 35 -8.14 -3.85 1.98
C GLU A 35 -8.95 -4.08 0.70
N LEU A 36 -8.56 -5.11 -0.07
CA LEU A 36 -9.21 -5.45 -1.32
C LEU A 36 -10.23 -6.59 -1.12
N PRO A 37 -11.32 -6.63 -1.92
CA PRO A 37 -12.20 -7.80 -1.98
C PRO A 37 -11.46 -9.00 -2.57
N GLY A 38 -11.96 -10.21 -2.28
CA GLY A 38 -11.33 -11.47 -2.67
C GLY A 38 -11.06 -11.60 -4.17
N GLU A 39 -12.03 -11.24 -5.01
CA GLU A 39 -11.89 -11.28 -6.48
C GLU A 39 -10.72 -10.43 -6.99
N ALA A 40 -10.54 -9.22 -6.47
CA ALA A 40 -9.41 -8.37 -6.82
C ALA A 40 -8.08 -8.98 -6.32
N THR A 41 -8.07 -9.59 -5.14
CA THR A 41 -6.90 -10.26 -4.59
C THR A 41 -6.50 -11.47 -5.43
N GLU A 42 -7.47 -12.28 -5.88
CA GLU A 42 -7.24 -13.43 -6.76
C GLU A 42 -6.69 -13.01 -8.13
N ALA A 43 -7.24 -11.93 -8.71
CA ALA A 43 -6.75 -11.37 -9.96
C ALA A 43 -5.29 -10.90 -9.83
N LEU A 44 -4.94 -10.25 -8.74
CA LEU A 44 -3.55 -9.82 -8.48
C LEU A 44 -2.61 -11.01 -8.24
N ALA A 45 -3.09 -12.06 -7.61
CA ALA A 45 -2.33 -13.32 -7.48
C ALA A 45 -2.07 -13.96 -8.85
N ALA A 46 -3.03 -13.90 -9.77
CA ALA A 46 -2.83 -14.36 -11.15
C ALA A 46 -1.78 -13.51 -11.88
N VAL A 47 -1.82 -12.18 -11.73
CA VAL A 47 -0.79 -11.28 -12.28
C VAL A 47 0.59 -11.60 -11.71
N GLN A 48 0.70 -11.86 -10.41
CA GLN A 48 1.96 -12.28 -9.80
C GLN A 48 2.49 -13.58 -10.41
N ARG A 49 1.64 -14.60 -10.60
CA ARG A 49 2.03 -15.86 -11.26
C ARG A 49 2.56 -15.62 -12.67
N LEU A 50 1.87 -14.83 -13.49
CA LEU A 50 2.31 -14.48 -14.84
C LEU A 50 3.71 -13.83 -14.86
N LEU A 51 4.01 -12.99 -13.87
CA LEU A 51 5.34 -12.37 -13.74
C LEU A 51 6.37 -13.38 -13.25
N GLN A 52 6.02 -14.22 -12.27
CA GLN A 52 6.91 -15.22 -11.68
C GLN A 52 7.35 -16.30 -12.68
N GLU A 53 6.45 -16.71 -13.56
CA GLU A 53 6.74 -17.69 -14.63
C GLU A 53 7.76 -17.17 -15.66
N ARG A 54 7.91 -15.86 -15.77
CA ARG A 54 8.82 -15.22 -16.73
C ARG A 54 10.12 -14.72 -16.13
N ASP A 55 10.10 -14.22 -14.89
CA ASP A 55 11.29 -13.73 -14.19
C ASP A 55 10.99 -13.56 -12.68
N ALA A 56 11.35 -14.53 -11.88
CA ALA A 56 11.05 -14.54 -10.44
C ALA A 56 12.23 -14.21 -9.53
N GLU A 57 13.48 -14.28 -10.02
CA GLU A 57 14.66 -14.36 -9.13
C GLU A 57 14.99 -13.04 -8.42
N GLY A 58 14.80 -11.92 -9.07
CA GLY A 58 15.17 -10.59 -8.56
C GLY A 58 14.19 -10.00 -7.55
N ALA A 59 13.03 -10.60 -7.33
CA ALA A 59 11.94 -10.02 -6.54
C ALA A 59 11.55 -10.84 -5.30
N ARG A 60 11.03 -10.14 -4.28
CA ARG A 60 10.28 -10.72 -3.16
C ARG A 60 8.82 -10.36 -3.35
N TRP A 61 8.01 -11.36 -3.60
CA TRP A 61 6.59 -11.21 -3.85
C TRP A 61 5.81 -10.97 -2.56
N VAL A 62 4.85 -10.07 -2.60
CA VAL A 62 3.91 -9.86 -1.51
C VAL A 62 2.94 -11.04 -1.52
N ARG A 63 2.59 -11.57 -0.35
CA ARG A 63 1.52 -12.59 -0.26
C ARG A 63 0.22 -11.98 -0.78
N PRO A 64 -0.57 -12.68 -1.61
CA PRO A 64 -1.79 -12.10 -2.20
C PRO A 64 -2.74 -11.48 -1.18
N GLU A 65 -2.95 -12.14 -0.06
CA GLU A 65 -3.77 -11.66 1.07
C GLU A 65 -3.20 -10.43 1.77
N GLY A 66 -1.94 -10.13 1.53
CA GLY A 66 -1.25 -8.94 2.03
C GLY A 66 -1.23 -7.77 1.06
N ILE A 67 -1.78 -7.92 -0.16
CA ILE A 67 -1.85 -6.81 -1.11
C ILE A 67 -2.96 -5.85 -0.68
N HIS A 68 -2.63 -4.58 -0.56
CA HIS A 68 -3.55 -3.53 -0.09
C HIS A 68 -3.21 -2.18 -0.71
N LEU A 69 -4.16 -1.26 -0.70
CA LEU A 69 -3.93 0.14 -1.03
C LEU A 69 -3.47 0.89 0.22
N THR A 70 -2.20 1.22 0.30
CA THR A 70 -1.69 2.04 1.43
C THR A 70 -2.12 3.49 1.28
N LEU A 71 -2.76 4.05 2.32
CA LEU A 71 -3.12 5.46 2.41
C LEU A 71 -2.04 6.25 3.16
N LYS A 72 -1.50 5.69 4.25
CA LYS A 72 -0.43 6.32 5.02
C LYS A 72 0.35 5.31 5.85
N PHE A 73 1.65 5.46 5.81
CA PHE A 73 2.51 4.74 6.73
C PHE A 73 2.73 5.55 8.01
N LEU A 74 2.78 4.87 9.15
CA LEU A 74 3.04 5.48 10.46
C LEU A 74 4.42 5.09 11.01
N GLY A 75 5.01 4.01 10.49
CA GLY A 75 6.29 3.49 10.97
C GLY A 75 6.19 2.84 12.36
N GLU A 76 7.26 2.90 13.13
CA GLU A 76 7.31 2.37 14.49
C GLU A 76 6.59 3.31 15.46
N VAL A 77 5.54 2.81 16.09
CA VAL A 77 4.65 3.58 16.97
C VAL A 77 4.59 2.92 18.35
N PRO A 78 4.82 3.65 19.44
CA PRO A 78 4.61 3.12 20.79
C PRO A 78 3.18 2.63 20.98
N ALA A 79 2.98 1.41 21.50
CA ALA A 79 1.66 0.79 21.65
C ALA A 79 0.65 1.65 22.43
N ARG A 80 1.11 2.45 23.40
CA ARG A 80 0.28 3.40 24.15
C ARG A 80 -0.42 4.47 23.30
N ARG A 81 0.04 4.68 22.04
CA ARG A 81 -0.57 5.65 21.10
C ARG A 81 -1.69 5.05 20.27
N LEU A 82 -1.86 3.72 20.28
CA LEU A 82 -2.80 3.00 19.41
C LEU A 82 -4.22 3.57 19.51
N GLU A 83 -4.75 3.67 20.71
CA GLU A 83 -6.11 4.16 20.96
C GLU A 83 -6.32 5.62 20.48
N ALA A 84 -5.32 6.48 20.64
CA ALA A 84 -5.40 7.85 20.14
C ALA A 84 -5.43 7.90 18.60
N ILE A 85 -4.66 7.03 17.93
CA ILE A 85 -4.65 6.88 16.48
C ILE A 85 -6.01 6.37 16.00
N GLU A 86 -6.57 5.35 16.66
CA GLU A 86 -7.91 4.82 16.33
C GLU A 86 -8.99 5.91 16.45
N ARG A 87 -8.98 6.70 17.52
CA ARG A 87 -9.93 7.82 17.68
C ARG A 87 -9.77 8.87 16.56
N ALA A 88 -8.53 9.16 16.14
CA ALA A 88 -8.29 10.10 15.05
C ALA A 88 -8.83 9.56 13.71
N LEU A 89 -8.58 8.28 13.42
CA LEU A 89 -9.10 7.62 12.21
C LEU A 89 -10.63 7.50 12.22
N ALA A 90 -11.24 7.19 13.36
CA ALA A 90 -12.69 7.14 13.50
C ALA A 90 -13.36 8.51 13.21
N ARG A 91 -12.71 9.62 13.58
CA ARG A 91 -13.19 10.97 13.21
C ARG A 91 -12.97 11.29 11.74
N ALA A 92 -11.84 10.84 11.16
CA ALA A 92 -11.54 11.07 9.75
C ALA A 92 -12.43 10.25 8.81
N VAL A 93 -12.86 9.07 9.24
CA VAL A 93 -13.66 8.12 8.43
C VAL A 93 -14.88 7.70 9.24
N ARG A 94 -15.71 8.69 9.63
CA ARG A 94 -16.92 8.44 10.42
C ARG A 94 -18.11 8.00 9.58
N GLU A 95 -18.22 8.55 8.35
CA GLU A 95 -19.33 8.27 7.44
C GLU A 95 -19.01 7.04 6.57
N PRO A 96 -20.00 6.17 6.30
CA PRO A 96 -19.85 5.14 5.27
C PRO A 96 -19.47 5.76 3.93
N PHE A 97 -18.60 5.08 3.21
CA PHE A 97 -18.21 5.46 1.87
C PHE A 97 -18.14 4.23 0.97
N ARG A 98 -18.21 4.47 -0.32
CA ARG A 98 -18.14 3.44 -1.33
C ARG A 98 -17.40 4.02 -2.52
N LEU A 99 -16.20 3.50 -2.81
CA LEU A 99 -15.35 3.97 -3.91
C LEU A 99 -15.14 2.83 -4.89
N SER A 100 -15.58 3.05 -6.12
CA SER A 100 -15.43 2.09 -7.22
C SER A 100 -14.13 2.34 -7.96
N VAL A 101 -13.26 1.34 -7.97
CA VAL A 101 -11.98 1.36 -8.66
C VAL A 101 -11.84 0.16 -9.59
N ARG A 102 -10.95 0.24 -10.55
CA ARG A 102 -10.55 -0.86 -11.41
C ARG A 102 -9.05 -1.09 -11.25
N LEU A 103 -8.65 -2.34 -11.31
CA LEU A 103 -7.25 -2.69 -11.42
C LEU A 103 -6.75 -2.28 -12.81
N GLY A 104 -5.72 -1.46 -12.84
CA GLY A 104 -5.16 -0.87 -14.05
C GLY A 104 -3.89 -1.60 -14.51
N ARG A 105 -2.97 -0.85 -15.09
CA ARG A 105 -1.74 -1.38 -15.67
C ARG A 105 -0.69 -1.72 -14.61
N LEU A 106 0.24 -2.59 -15.01
CA LEU A 106 1.51 -2.77 -14.30
C LEU A 106 2.34 -1.49 -14.34
N GLY A 107 3.07 -1.29 -13.27
CA GLY A 107 4.03 -0.21 -13.16
C GLY A 107 5.15 -0.53 -12.17
N SER A 108 6.09 0.38 -12.09
CA SER A 108 7.26 0.21 -11.23
C SER A 108 7.68 1.52 -10.58
N PHE A 109 8.34 1.41 -9.43
CA PHE A 109 9.08 2.50 -8.85
C PHE A 109 10.57 2.25 -9.00
N GLY A 110 11.28 3.24 -9.55
CA GLY A 110 12.66 3.16 -9.99
C GLY A 110 12.77 2.82 -11.48
N GLY A 111 13.84 3.29 -12.10
CA GLY A 111 14.17 2.98 -13.50
C GLY A 111 14.80 1.60 -13.66
N SER A 112 15.24 1.25 -14.88
CA SER A 112 15.76 -0.07 -15.24
C SER A 112 16.87 -0.59 -14.33
N THR A 113 17.78 0.27 -13.89
CA THR A 113 18.87 -0.10 -12.98
C THR A 113 18.55 0.10 -11.50
N GLY A 114 17.57 0.95 -11.22
CA GLY A 114 17.12 1.32 -9.86
C GLY A 114 15.74 0.77 -9.48
N LEU A 115 15.24 -0.25 -10.17
CA LEU A 115 13.95 -0.87 -9.89
C LEU A 115 13.86 -1.36 -8.45
N ARG A 116 12.77 -1.02 -7.77
CA ARG A 116 12.56 -1.36 -6.35
C ARG A 116 11.21 -1.98 -6.04
N VAL A 117 10.19 -1.56 -6.74
CA VAL A 117 8.81 -2.01 -6.49
C VAL A 117 8.12 -2.25 -7.81
N VAL A 118 7.40 -3.35 -7.90
CA VAL A 118 6.44 -3.66 -8.96
C VAL A 118 5.04 -3.55 -8.38
N TRP A 119 4.15 -2.89 -9.10
CA TRP A 119 2.79 -2.61 -8.63
C TRP A 119 1.77 -2.65 -9.77
N VAL A 120 0.50 -2.79 -9.40
CA VAL A 120 -0.66 -2.53 -10.27
C VAL A 120 -1.28 -1.20 -9.86
N GLY A 121 -1.53 -0.32 -10.84
CA GLY A 121 -2.21 0.95 -10.62
C GLY A 121 -3.71 0.76 -10.40
N LEU A 122 -4.35 1.81 -9.92
CA LEU A 122 -5.81 1.88 -9.84
C LEU A 122 -6.34 2.97 -10.77
N GLU A 123 -7.53 2.73 -11.31
CA GLU A 123 -8.29 3.63 -12.18
C GLU A 123 -9.69 3.84 -11.59
N GLY A 124 -10.46 4.78 -12.14
CA GLY A 124 -11.81 5.11 -11.67
C GLY A 124 -11.78 6.24 -10.64
N GLU A 125 -12.37 6.06 -9.47
CA GLU A 125 -12.52 7.11 -8.46
C GLU A 125 -11.23 7.43 -7.69
N VAL A 126 -10.10 7.55 -8.41
CA VAL A 126 -8.76 7.78 -7.79
C VAL A 126 -8.62 9.16 -7.14
N GLU A 127 -9.36 10.17 -7.60
CA GLU A 127 -9.40 11.47 -6.95
C GLU A 127 -10.09 11.40 -5.58
N ALA A 128 -11.18 10.66 -5.48
CA ALA A 128 -11.86 10.42 -4.21
C ALA A 128 -10.97 9.63 -3.24
N LEU A 129 -10.17 8.67 -3.75
CA LEU A 129 -9.14 7.99 -2.97
C LEU A 129 -8.06 8.95 -2.47
N ALA A 130 -7.60 9.88 -3.31
CA ALA A 130 -6.62 10.89 -2.92
C ALA A 130 -7.19 11.81 -1.83
N HIS A 131 -8.46 12.19 -1.93
CA HIS A 131 -9.16 12.96 -0.89
C HIS A 131 -9.28 12.18 0.42
N LEU A 132 -9.57 10.87 0.35
CA LEU A 132 -9.61 9.99 1.52
C LEU A 132 -8.23 9.91 2.20
N ALA A 133 -7.17 9.69 1.42
CA ALA A 133 -5.79 9.69 1.92
C ALA A 133 -5.43 11.03 2.58
N ALA A 134 -5.76 12.15 1.95
CA ALA A 134 -5.54 13.48 2.52
C ALA A 134 -6.33 13.73 3.82
N ARG A 135 -7.54 13.17 3.97
CA ARG A 135 -8.30 13.21 5.23
C ARG A 135 -7.59 12.44 6.34
N VAL A 136 -7.11 11.23 6.04
CA VAL A 136 -6.32 10.40 6.95
C VAL A 136 -5.05 11.16 7.38
N GLU A 137 -4.33 11.75 6.43
CA GLU A 137 -3.12 12.52 6.73
C GLU A 137 -3.40 13.71 7.63
N ARG A 138 -4.42 14.51 7.32
CA ARG A 138 -4.81 15.67 8.17
C ARG A 138 -5.16 15.26 9.60
N ALA A 139 -5.82 14.11 9.78
CA ALA A 139 -6.20 13.63 11.10
C ALA A 139 -5.00 13.18 11.94
N LEU A 140 -3.95 12.69 11.30
CA LEU A 140 -2.76 12.14 11.95
C LEU A 140 -1.61 13.15 12.08
N GLU A 141 -1.64 14.25 11.31
CA GLU A 141 -0.61 15.29 11.33
C GLU A 141 -0.39 15.91 12.74
N PRO A 142 -1.44 16.29 13.51
CA PRO A 142 -1.27 16.83 14.86
C PRO A 142 -0.65 15.82 15.83
N MET A 143 -0.66 14.54 15.45
CA MET A 143 -0.05 13.46 16.23
C MET A 143 1.42 13.21 15.87
N GLY A 144 2.04 14.09 15.05
CA GLY A 144 3.43 13.97 14.64
C GLY A 144 3.68 13.00 13.48
N PHE A 145 2.66 12.69 12.70
CA PHE A 145 2.79 11.98 11.43
C PHE A 145 2.69 12.99 10.28
N PRO A 146 3.82 13.53 9.77
CA PRO A 146 3.80 14.59 8.77
C PRO A 146 3.13 14.13 7.48
N ARG A 147 2.53 15.07 6.77
CA ARG A 147 1.94 14.78 5.44
C ARG A 147 3.02 14.41 4.43
N GLU A 148 2.65 13.55 3.51
CA GLU A 148 3.49 13.29 2.35
C GLU A 148 3.58 14.54 1.46
N ARG A 149 4.81 14.85 1.04
CA ARG A 149 5.06 15.99 0.16
C ARG A 149 4.67 15.73 -1.29
N ARG A 150 4.48 14.48 -1.65
CA ARG A 150 4.19 14.04 -3.01
C ARG A 150 2.72 13.75 -3.17
N PRO A 151 2.19 13.92 -4.39
CA PRO A 151 0.84 13.51 -4.70
C PRO A 151 0.62 12.04 -4.38
N PHE A 152 -0.56 11.72 -3.88
CA PHE A 152 -0.98 10.35 -3.63
C PHE A 152 -1.00 9.57 -4.95
N ALA A 153 -0.30 8.45 -5.00
CA ALA A 153 -0.30 7.53 -6.14
C ALA A 153 -1.00 6.23 -5.72
N ALA A 154 -2.21 6.03 -6.24
CA ALA A 154 -2.98 4.82 -5.95
C ALA A 154 -2.34 3.60 -6.62
N HIS A 155 -1.73 2.72 -5.84
CA HIS A 155 -1.03 1.53 -6.32
C HIS A 155 -1.12 0.36 -5.34
N LEU A 156 -1.08 -0.84 -5.89
CA LEU A 156 -1.10 -2.11 -5.18
C LEU A 156 0.25 -2.81 -5.38
N THR A 157 1.06 -2.88 -4.34
CA THR A 157 2.40 -3.47 -4.42
C THR A 157 2.32 -4.98 -4.62
N LEU A 158 2.86 -5.49 -5.73
CA LEU A 158 2.97 -6.92 -6.02
C LEU A 158 4.28 -7.51 -5.53
N ALA A 159 5.38 -6.78 -5.72
CA ALA A 159 6.71 -7.25 -5.35
C ALA A 159 7.65 -6.11 -4.96
N ARG A 160 8.64 -6.44 -4.16
CA ARG A 160 9.80 -5.59 -3.86
C ARG A 160 11.05 -6.26 -4.38
N VAL A 161 11.86 -5.52 -5.11
CA VAL A 161 13.13 -6.04 -5.62
C VAL A 161 14.09 -6.27 -4.45
N LYS A 162 14.75 -7.42 -4.44
CA LYS A 162 15.73 -7.80 -3.41
C LYS A 162 16.92 -6.82 -3.42
N GLU A 163 17.46 -6.51 -2.26
CA GLU A 163 18.63 -5.60 -2.16
C GLU A 163 19.83 -6.16 -2.96
N GLY A 164 20.05 -7.47 -2.91
CA GLY A 164 21.08 -8.17 -3.65
C GLY A 164 20.77 -8.50 -5.11
N ALA A 165 19.63 -8.05 -5.66
CA ALA A 165 19.32 -8.29 -7.06
C ALA A 165 20.34 -7.60 -7.97
N SER A 166 20.85 -8.33 -8.97
CA SER A 166 21.83 -7.80 -9.92
C SER A 166 21.22 -6.68 -10.80
N PRO A 167 22.04 -5.81 -11.39
CA PRO A 167 21.55 -4.84 -12.37
C PRO A 167 20.83 -5.50 -13.55
N GLN A 168 21.24 -6.70 -13.94
CA GLN A 168 20.63 -7.46 -15.02
C GLN A 168 19.24 -7.96 -14.63
N ASP A 169 19.05 -8.50 -13.41
CA ASP A 169 17.75 -8.94 -12.92
C ASP A 169 16.77 -7.75 -12.81
N ARG A 170 17.25 -6.60 -12.31
CA ARG A 170 16.46 -5.38 -12.26
C ARG A 170 15.99 -4.93 -13.64
N ARG A 171 16.89 -4.98 -14.63
CA ARG A 171 16.56 -4.60 -16.01
C ARG A 171 15.55 -5.57 -16.62
N ARG A 172 15.77 -6.88 -16.50
CA ARG A 172 14.82 -7.90 -17.02
C ARG A 172 13.41 -7.70 -16.44
N LEU A 173 13.33 -7.58 -15.12
CA LEU A 173 12.04 -7.37 -14.46
C LEU A 173 11.39 -6.04 -14.86
N PHE A 174 12.19 -4.98 -15.04
CA PHE A 174 11.70 -3.69 -15.52
C PHE A 174 11.15 -3.79 -16.93
N ASP A 175 11.86 -4.44 -17.84
CA ASP A 175 11.45 -4.62 -19.23
C ASP A 175 10.20 -5.51 -19.31
N LEU A 176 10.12 -6.57 -18.50
CA LEU A 176 8.95 -7.42 -18.38
C LEU A 176 7.72 -6.61 -17.90
N VAL A 177 7.84 -5.81 -16.85
CA VAL A 177 6.73 -4.97 -16.33
C VAL A 177 6.24 -3.98 -17.39
N ARG A 178 7.11 -3.50 -18.28
CA ARG A 178 6.75 -2.56 -19.33
C ARG A 178 6.12 -3.20 -20.56
N SER A 179 6.52 -4.41 -20.88
CA SER A 179 6.07 -5.12 -22.08
C SER A 179 4.85 -6.03 -21.85
N LEU A 180 4.63 -6.45 -20.59
CA LEU A 180 3.53 -7.36 -20.29
C LEU A 180 2.19 -6.62 -20.35
N GLU A 181 1.38 -7.01 -21.32
CA GLU A 181 -0.02 -6.63 -21.38
C GLU A 181 -0.85 -7.55 -20.49
N LEU A 182 -1.62 -6.96 -19.59
CA LEU A 182 -2.52 -7.71 -18.73
C LEU A 182 -3.87 -7.89 -19.42
N PRO A 183 -4.55 -9.02 -19.21
CA PRO A 183 -5.95 -9.15 -19.57
C PRO A 183 -6.78 -8.12 -18.79
N PRO A 184 -8.02 -7.83 -19.19
CA PRO A 184 -8.92 -7.00 -18.40
C PRO A 184 -9.00 -7.51 -16.95
N LEU A 185 -8.71 -6.63 -15.98
CA LEU A 185 -8.74 -6.94 -14.57
C LEU A 185 -10.07 -6.48 -13.97
N PRO A 186 -10.56 -7.13 -12.90
CA PRO A 186 -11.83 -6.79 -12.27
C PRO A 186 -11.80 -5.42 -11.62
N GLY A 187 -13.00 -4.88 -11.38
CA GLY A 187 -13.20 -3.76 -10.48
C GLY A 187 -13.13 -4.19 -9.02
N ALA A 188 -12.97 -3.23 -8.15
CA ALA A 188 -13.05 -3.40 -6.71
C ALA A 188 -13.83 -2.24 -6.09
N THR A 189 -14.62 -2.54 -5.08
CA THR A 189 -15.27 -1.51 -4.26
C THR A 189 -14.57 -1.44 -2.91
N LEU A 190 -14.12 -0.24 -2.55
CA LEU A 190 -13.48 0.04 -1.27
C LEU A 190 -14.48 0.73 -0.36
N GLU A 191 -14.71 0.15 0.82
CA GLU A 191 -15.75 0.60 1.76
C GLU A 191 -15.22 0.85 3.17
N ALA A 192 -13.94 0.57 3.39
CA ALA A 192 -13.32 0.72 4.71
C ALA A 192 -11.86 1.13 4.62
N VAL A 193 -11.45 1.83 5.66
CA VAL A 193 -10.05 2.12 5.99
C VAL A 193 -9.66 1.28 7.19
N SER A 194 -8.55 0.58 7.12
CA SER A 194 -8.04 -0.28 8.17
C SER A 194 -6.74 0.28 8.77
N LEU A 195 -6.63 0.25 10.10
CA LEU A 195 -5.36 0.41 10.80
C LEU A 195 -4.68 -0.96 10.86
N MET A 196 -3.52 -1.07 10.24
CA MET A 196 -2.80 -2.31 10.04
C MET A 196 -1.51 -2.34 10.83
N GLN A 197 -1.18 -3.48 11.41
CA GLN A 197 0.14 -3.79 11.96
C GLN A 197 0.93 -4.63 10.97
N SER A 198 2.21 -4.31 10.79
CA SER A 198 3.16 -5.10 10.02
C SER A 198 4.14 -5.78 10.96
N THR A 199 4.27 -7.10 10.85
CA THR A 199 5.31 -7.90 11.52
C THR A 199 6.23 -8.47 10.45
N LEU A 200 7.54 -8.31 10.62
CA LEU A 200 8.52 -8.88 9.72
C LEU A 200 8.81 -10.32 10.12
N GLU A 201 8.60 -11.24 9.20
CA GLU A 201 8.89 -12.67 9.34
C GLU A 201 9.92 -13.11 8.29
N ALA A 202 10.52 -14.30 8.47
CA ALA A 202 11.50 -14.86 7.53
C ALA A 202 10.94 -14.96 6.09
N GLY A 203 9.63 -15.21 5.94
CA GLY A 203 8.93 -15.31 4.65
C GLY A 203 8.38 -13.99 4.09
N GLY A 204 8.65 -12.85 4.73
CA GLY A 204 8.13 -11.54 4.34
C GLY A 204 7.31 -10.86 5.42
N ALA A 205 6.71 -9.73 5.10
CA ALA A 205 5.84 -9.03 6.03
C ALA A 205 4.49 -9.75 6.17
N ARG A 206 4.04 -9.89 7.42
CA ARG A 206 2.69 -10.31 7.76
C ARG A 206 1.90 -9.12 8.27
N TYR A 207 0.66 -9.01 7.86
CA TYR A 207 -0.22 -7.89 8.22
C TYR A 207 -1.38 -8.38 9.06
N GLN A 208 -1.74 -7.57 10.06
CA GLN A 208 -2.88 -7.80 10.94
C GLN A 208 -3.71 -6.52 10.99
N CYS A 209 -5.01 -6.63 10.73
CA CYS A 209 -5.95 -5.54 10.94
C CYS A 209 -6.19 -5.37 12.45
N LEU A 210 -5.93 -4.16 12.95
CA LEU A 210 -6.16 -3.80 14.36
C LEU A 210 -7.52 -3.11 14.54
N ALA A 211 -7.93 -2.30 13.57
CA ALA A 211 -9.20 -1.60 13.59
C ALA A 211 -9.64 -1.25 12.17
N ARG A 212 -10.97 -1.17 11.95
CA ARG A 212 -11.59 -0.85 10.65
C ARG A 212 -12.56 0.32 10.80
N PHE A 213 -12.61 1.19 9.79
CA PHE A 213 -13.41 2.42 9.79
C PHE A 213 -14.15 2.58 8.46
N PRO A 214 -15.42 3.12 8.48
CA PRO A 214 -16.13 3.50 9.68
C PRO A 214 -16.33 2.28 10.58
N LYS A 215 -16.41 2.50 11.89
CA LYS A 215 -16.85 1.45 12.81
C LYS A 215 -18.30 1.14 12.49
N SER A 216 -18.63 -0.14 12.28
CA SER A 216 -20.03 -0.56 12.16
C SER A 216 -20.78 -0.04 13.39
N SER A 217 -21.84 0.73 13.18
CA SER A 217 -22.78 0.99 14.27
C SER A 217 -23.24 -0.38 14.78
N PRO A 218 -23.28 -0.64 16.10
CA PRO A 218 -23.96 -1.83 16.58
C PRO A 218 -25.37 -1.77 15.97
N ALA A 219 -25.74 -2.83 15.24
CA ALA A 219 -27.09 -2.99 14.74
C ALA A 219 -28.01 -2.74 15.92
N GLY A 220 -28.93 -1.78 15.78
CA GLY A 220 -29.77 -1.32 16.87
C GLY A 220 -30.41 -2.49 17.61
N ALA A 221 -30.26 -2.43 18.93
CA ALA A 221 -31.03 -3.26 19.84
C ALA A 221 -32.48 -2.81 19.85
#